data_d35db7a1e7a9feaf1fe74171baad51d8
#
_entry.id   d35db7a1e7a9feaf1fe74171baad51d8
#
_cell.length_a   1.000
_cell.length_b   1.000
_cell.length_c   1.000
_cell.angle_alpha   90.00
_cell.angle_beta   90.00
_cell.angle_gamma   90.00
#
_symmetry.space_group_name_H-M   'P 1'
#
loop_
_entity.id
_entity.type
_entity.pdbx_description
1 polymer ?
#
loop_
_entity_poly.entity_id
_entity_poly.type
_entity_poly.pdbx_seq_one_letter_code
_entity_poly.pdbx_strand_id
1 'polypeptide(L)'
;RSQYKDKTGVINLNSLLTKNYIGNQVLTKTSYLRSLSGFDVGFPALQDYDMWVRLVERYGEAYKLKDYLYIVHVDHTLPRITNSNRRNLAINMFIDKHIDKMSNKQIINHKFNIKVNSDKDFSLYDFYYYPTISCFFKISKRLIVNSLCIR
;
A
#
# COMPACT_ATOMS: atom_id res chain seq x y z
N ARG A 1 2.42 -9.79 -20.81
CA ARG A 1 3.10 -8.68 -20.08
C ARG A 1 2.03 -7.70 -19.62
N SER A 2 1.70 -7.66 -18.31
CA SER A 2 0.86 -6.62 -17.79
C SER A 2 1.71 -5.36 -17.57
N GLN A 3 1.37 -4.27 -18.27
CA GLN A 3 1.99 -2.97 -18.04
C GLN A 3 1.34 -2.35 -16.79
N TYR A 4 2.10 -2.20 -15.73
CA TYR A 4 1.66 -1.44 -14.57
C TYR A 4 1.72 0.05 -14.91
N LYS A 5 0.58 0.65 -15.23
CA LYS A 5 0.43 2.12 -15.33
C LYS A 5 0.43 2.69 -13.91
N ASP A 6 1.59 2.90 -13.34
CA ASP A 6 1.72 3.51 -12.03
C ASP A 6 2.24 4.95 -12.15
N LYS A 7 2.04 5.74 -11.10
CA LYS A 7 2.52 7.12 -11.03
C LYS A 7 4.04 7.16 -11.26
N THR A 8 4.49 7.93 -12.24
CA THR A 8 5.91 8.19 -12.52
C THR A 8 6.27 9.62 -12.10
N GLY A 9 7.56 9.92 -11.95
CA GLY A 9 8.05 11.23 -11.53
C GLY A 9 8.21 11.35 -10.01
N VAL A 10 8.03 12.53 -9.49
CA VAL A 10 8.26 12.84 -8.08
C VAL A 10 7.24 12.16 -7.17
N ILE A 11 7.75 11.50 -6.14
CA ILE A 11 6.99 10.86 -5.06
C ILE A 11 7.36 11.51 -3.75
N ASN A 12 6.48 12.33 -3.22
CA ASN A 12 6.62 13.00 -1.93
C ASN A 12 6.02 12.18 -0.78
N LEU A 13 6.26 12.64 0.45
CA LEU A 13 5.78 11.97 1.66
C LEU A 13 4.25 11.78 1.66
N ASN A 14 3.50 12.83 1.30
CA ASN A 14 2.03 12.74 1.27
C ASN A 14 1.52 11.67 0.29
N SER A 15 2.17 11.52 -0.87
CA SER A 15 1.89 10.45 -1.82
C SER A 15 2.17 9.07 -1.20
N LEU A 16 3.31 8.90 -0.52
CA LEU A 16 3.64 7.63 0.13
C LEU A 16 2.71 7.29 1.28
N LEU A 17 2.31 8.25 2.10
CA LEU A 17 1.31 8.02 3.15
C LEU A 17 -0.05 7.57 2.59
N THR A 18 -0.32 7.82 1.32
CA THR A 18 -1.55 7.36 0.64
C THR A 18 -1.41 5.94 0.10
N LYS A 19 -0.27 5.61 -0.52
CA LYS A 19 0.00 4.32 -1.15
C LYS A 19 1.49 4.15 -1.42
N ASN A 20 2.01 2.91 -1.35
CA ASN A 20 3.37 2.60 -1.80
C ASN A 20 3.49 2.77 -3.33
N TYR A 21 3.89 3.96 -3.79
CA TYR A 21 4.16 4.25 -5.20
C TYR A 21 5.58 3.88 -5.62
N ILE A 22 6.47 3.62 -4.67
CA ILE A 22 7.87 3.23 -4.95
C ILE A 22 7.93 1.76 -5.36
N GLY A 23 7.25 0.90 -4.63
CA GLY A 23 7.34 -0.55 -4.81
C GLY A 23 8.47 -1.16 -3.98
N ASN A 24 9.06 -2.25 -4.47
CA ASN A 24 10.07 -3.03 -3.75
C ASN A 24 11.50 -2.82 -4.28
N GLN A 25 11.69 -2.06 -5.35
CA GLN A 25 13.01 -1.82 -5.97
C GLN A 25 13.38 -0.34 -5.82
N VAL A 26 14.50 -0.10 -5.15
CA VAL A 26 15.01 1.26 -4.86
C VAL A 26 16.51 1.31 -5.06
N LEU A 27 16.98 2.38 -5.68
CA LEU A 27 18.37 2.81 -5.63
C LEU A 27 18.49 3.96 -4.62
N THR A 28 19.27 3.78 -3.58
CA THR A 28 19.53 4.78 -2.55
C THR A 28 20.93 4.63 -1.95
N LYS A 29 21.41 5.64 -1.24
CA LYS A 29 22.68 5.55 -0.53
C LYS A 29 22.54 4.60 0.68
N THR A 30 23.46 3.66 0.81
CA THR A 30 23.52 2.73 1.95
C THR A 30 23.61 3.47 3.29
N SER A 31 24.30 4.63 3.32
CA SER A 31 24.38 5.47 4.52
C SER A 31 23.02 5.99 4.98
N TYR A 32 22.08 6.26 4.06
CA TYR A 32 20.73 6.68 4.41
C TYR A 32 19.96 5.56 5.11
N LEU A 33 20.06 4.33 4.58
CA LEU A 33 19.44 3.17 5.21
C LEU A 33 20.03 2.92 6.61
N ARG A 34 21.33 2.97 6.76
CA ARG A 34 22.02 2.77 8.04
C ARG A 34 21.64 3.83 9.08
N SER A 35 21.55 5.10 8.70
CA SER A 35 21.17 6.19 9.61
C SER A 35 19.73 6.09 10.13
N LEU A 36 18.88 5.34 9.42
CA LEU A 36 17.51 5.04 9.82
C LEU A 36 17.37 3.65 10.47
N SER A 37 18.48 3.04 10.88
CA SER A 37 18.53 1.70 11.49
C SER A 37 17.98 0.56 10.62
N GLY A 38 17.97 0.76 9.29
CA GLY A 38 17.50 -0.24 8.33
C GLY A 38 16.01 -0.49 8.34
N PHE A 39 15.63 -1.67 7.84
CA PHE A 39 14.25 -2.12 7.83
C PHE A 39 13.78 -2.51 9.23
N ASP A 40 12.55 -2.14 9.57
CA ASP A 40 11.95 -2.52 10.84
C ASP A 40 11.53 -4.00 10.80
N VAL A 41 12.28 -4.83 11.51
CA VAL A 41 12.08 -6.28 11.57
C VAL A 41 10.81 -6.69 12.32
N GLY A 42 10.20 -5.80 13.08
CA GLY A 42 8.92 -6.02 13.76
C GLY A 42 7.72 -6.09 12.79
N PHE A 43 7.86 -5.55 11.59
CA PHE A 43 6.78 -5.61 10.60
C PHE A 43 6.67 -7.01 9.99
N PRO A 44 5.50 -7.67 10.05
CA PRO A 44 5.29 -9.00 9.44
C PRO A 44 5.18 -8.94 7.91
N ALA A 45 4.96 -7.75 7.33
CA ALA A 45 4.94 -7.40 5.92
C ALA A 45 5.09 -5.89 5.79
N LEU A 46 5.26 -5.34 4.56
CA LEU A 46 5.38 -3.89 4.29
C LEU A 46 6.61 -3.22 4.94
N GLN A 47 7.65 -3.95 5.28
CA GLN A 47 8.91 -3.42 5.83
C GLN A 47 9.55 -2.42 4.85
N ASP A 48 9.46 -2.72 3.56
CA ASP A 48 9.89 -1.85 2.47
C ASP A 48 9.10 -0.54 2.47
N TYR A 49 7.79 -0.63 2.57
CA TYR A 49 6.92 0.54 2.56
C TYR A 49 7.18 1.48 3.76
N ASP A 50 7.31 0.93 4.97
CA ASP A 50 7.72 1.69 6.17
C ASP A 50 9.08 2.39 5.93
N MET A 51 10.03 1.66 5.38
CA MET A 51 11.36 2.20 5.12
C MET A 51 11.34 3.35 4.13
N TRP A 52 10.54 3.24 3.05
CA TRP A 52 10.44 4.31 2.06
C TRP A 52 9.79 5.58 2.62
N VAL A 53 8.81 5.46 3.51
CA VAL A 53 8.23 6.61 4.21
C VAL A 53 9.28 7.31 5.04
N ARG A 54 10.06 6.57 5.85
CA ARG A 54 11.14 7.15 6.68
C ARG A 54 12.26 7.79 5.85
N LEU A 55 12.61 7.18 4.72
CA LEU A 55 13.60 7.72 3.80
C LEU A 55 13.14 9.06 3.20
N VAL A 56 11.93 9.09 2.66
CA VAL A 56 11.41 10.31 2.03
C VAL A 56 11.17 11.41 3.07
N GLU A 57 10.74 11.06 4.27
CA GLU A 57 10.61 12.01 5.37
C GLU A 57 11.95 12.67 5.73
N ARG A 58 13.01 11.88 5.80
CA ARG A 58 14.32 12.37 6.28
C ARG A 58 15.16 13.03 5.20
N TYR A 59 15.11 12.52 3.96
CA TYR A 59 16.04 12.90 2.88
C TYR A 59 15.37 13.56 1.68
N GLY A 60 14.05 13.73 1.72
CA GLY A 60 13.29 14.36 0.65
C GLY A 60 12.71 13.36 -0.35
N GLU A 61 12.17 13.90 -1.41
CA GLU A 61 11.36 13.19 -2.37
C GLU A 61 12.13 12.10 -3.14
N ALA A 62 11.41 11.02 -3.48
CA ALA A 62 11.89 9.99 -4.39
C ALA A 62 11.47 10.31 -5.83
N TYR A 63 12.20 9.76 -6.80
CA TYR A 63 11.85 9.87 -8.22
C TYR A 63 11.63 8.48 -8.82
N LYS A 64 10.46 8.24 -9.38
CA LYS A 64 10.11 6.99 -10.06
C LYS A 64 10.35 7.13 -11.56
N LEU A 65 11.27 6.34 -12.08
CA LEU A 65 11.59 6.28 -13.51
C LEU A 65 10.42 5.72 -14.32
N LYS A 66 10.32 6.11 -15.59
CA LYS A 66 9.33 5.57 -16.54
C LYS A 66 9.74 4.20 -17.09
N ASP A 67 11.02 3.90 -17.04
CA ASP A 67 11.60 2.74 -17.68
C ASP A 67 11.34 1.45 -16.90
N TYR A 68 11.16 0.36 -17.63
CA TYR A 68 11.02 -0.99 -17.07
C TYR A 68 12.40 -1.60 -16.88
N LEU A 69 13.02 -1.37 -15.74
CA LEU A 69 14.40 -1.73 -15.47
C LEU A 69 14.59 -3.10 -14.83
N TYR A 70 13.51 -3.80 -14.47
CA TYR A 70 13.60 -5.15 -13.91
C TYR A 70 12.43 -6.03 -14.33
N ILE A 71 12.64 -7.34 -14.28
CA ILE A 71 11.64 -8.37 -14.60
C ILE A 71 11.18 -9.00 -13.28
N VAL A 72 9.87 -9.07 -13.07
CA VAL A 72 9.28 -9.80 -11.96
C VAL A 72 8.79 -11.16 -12.45
N HIS A 73 9.37 -12.23 -11.92
CA HIS A 73 8.90 -13.59 -12.14
C HIS A 73 7.75 -13.89 -11.19
N VAL A 74 6.60 -14.29 -11.72
CA VAL A 74 5.36 -14.56 -10.94
C VAL A 74 4.87 -16.00 -11.08
N ASP A 75 5.57 -16.81 -11.88
CA ASP A 75 5.25 -18.17 -12.30
C ASP A 75 5.82 -19.27 -11.39
N HIS A 76 6.20 -18.90 -10.15
CA HIS A 76 6.68 -19.89 -9.17
C HIS A 76 5.54 -20.46 -8.33
N THR A 77 5.64 -21.74 -7.99
CA THR A 77 4.67 -22.49 -7.19
C THR A 77 4.80 -22.26 -5.68
N LEU A 78 5.85 -21.56 -5.24
CA LEU A 78 6.09 -21.32 -3.82
C LEU A 78 5.07 -20.35 -3.24
N PRO A 79 4.57 -20.60 -2.01
CA PRO A 79 3.63 -19.70 -1.36
C PRO A 79 4.26 -18.31 -1.15
N ARG A 80 3.49 -17.27 -1.41
CA ARG A 80 3.96 -15.89 -1.17
C ARG A 80 4.14 -15.65 0.33
N ILE A 81 5.22 -14.97 0.70
CA ILE A 81 5.53 -14.59 2.08
C ILE A 81 4.40 -13.74 2.69
N THR A 82 3.78 -12.89 1.87
CA THR A 82 2.71 -11.98 2.30
C THR A 82 1.35 -12.63 2.08
N ASN A 83 0.75 -13.15 3.15
CA ASN A 83 -0.66 -13.53 3.18
C ASN A 83 -1.54 -12.35 3.66
N SER A 84 -2.87 -12.47 3.53
CA SER A 84 -3.83 -11.43 3.89
C SER A 84 -3.73 -11.01 5.36
N ASN A 85 -3.59 -11.96 6.29
CA ASN A 85 -3.54 -11.69 7.73
C ASN A 85 -2.28 -10.91 8.12
N ARG A 86 -1.10 -11.33 7.65
CA ARG A 86 0.16 -10.61 7.88
C ARG A 86 0.12 -9.21 7.30
N ARG A 87 -0.47 -9.06 6.11
CA ARG A 87 -0.63 -7.76 5.46
C ARG A 87 -1.54 -6.84 6.25
N ASN A 88 -2.67 -7.34 6.75
CA ASN A 88 -3.62 -6.55 7.53
C ASN A 88 -3.01 -6.09 8.86
N LEU A 89 -2.28 -6.97 9.55
CA LEU A 89 -1.53 -6.60 10.74
C LEU A 89 -0.50 -5.51 10.43
N ALA A 90 0.28 -5.67 9.36
CA ALA A 90 1.27 -4.69 8.94
C ALA A 90 0.65 -3.33 8.57
N ILE A 91 -0.55 -3.30 7.97
CA ILE A 91 -1.26 -2.05 7.68
C ILE A 91 -1.65 -1.32 8.97
N ASN A 92 -2.14 -2.03 9.99
CA ASN A 92 -2.44 -1.42 11.29
C ASN A 92 -1.18 -0.84 11.93
N MET A 93 -0.10 -1.62 11.99
CA MET A 93 1.19 -1.14 12.51
C MET A 93 1.73 0.08 11.73
N PHE A 94 1.54 0.10 10.41
CA PHE A 94 1.91 1.24 9.56
C PHE A 94 1.10 2.49 9.90
N ILE A 95 -0.22 2.34 10.09
CA ILE A 95 -1.09 3.45 10.51
C ILE A 95 -0.63 3.96 11.88
N ASP A 96 -0.48 3.09 12.87
CA ASP A 96 -0.11 3.46 14.23
C ASP A 96 1.24 4.19 14.28
N LYS A 97 2.22 3.72 13.50
CA LYS A 97 3.57 4.30 13.43
C LYS A 97 3.62 5.67 12.76
N HIS A 98 2.73 5.93 11.81
CA HIS A 98 2.78 7.15 10.99
C HIS A 98 1.53 8.04 11.15
N ILE A 99 0.69 7.78 12.16
CA ILE A 99 -0.61 8.41 12.35
C ILE A 99 -0.52 9.94 12.42
N ASP A 100 0.50 10.45 13.08
CA ASP A 100 0.72 11.90 13.26
C ASP A 100 0.97 12.65 11.93
N LYS A 101 1.33 11.92 10.89
CA LYS A 101 1.63 12.44 9.56
C LYS A 101 0.50 12.20 8.56
N MET A 102 -0.49 11.41 8.95
CA MET A 102 -1.55 10.98 8.06
C MET A 102 -2.81 11.82 8.20
N SER A 103 -3.40 12.17 7.08
CA SER A 103 -4.75 12.72 7.05
C SER A 103 -5.80 11.63 7.34
N ASN A 104 -6.97 12.03 7.86
CA ASN A 104 -8.09 11.11 8.08
C ASN A 104 -8.45 10.31 6.81
N LYS A 105 -8.38 10.95 5.63
CA LYS A 105 -8.63 10.29 4.35
C LYS A 105 -7.63 9.17 4.05
N GLN A 106 -6.35 9.35 4.39
CA GLN A 106 -5.33 8.32 4.20
C GLN A 106 -5.56 7.14 5.16
N ILE A 107 -5.86 7.42 6.43
CA ILE A 107 -6.20 6.40 7.43
C ILE A 107 -7.41 5.57 6.97
N ILE A 108 -8.48 6.24 6.53
CA ILE A 108 -9.70 5.58 6.01
C ILE A 108 -9.35 4.68 4.82
N ASN A 109 -8.54 5.15 3.86
CA ASN A 109 -8.13 4.36 2.71
C ASN A 109 -7.33 3.11 3.11
N HIS A 110 -6.43 3.20 4.08
CA HIS A 110 -5.68 2.04 4.59
C HIS A 110 -6.59 1.04 5.32
N LYS A 111 -7.50 1.51 6.19
CA LYS A 111 -8.50 0.66 6.86
C LYS A 111 -9.43 -0.02 5.85
N PHE A 112 -9.82 0.68 4.79
CA PHE A 112 -10.58 0.08 3.70
C PHE A 112 -9.81 -1.02 2.98
N ASN A 113 -8.50 -0.86 2.76
CA ASN A 113 -7.67 -1.91 2.17
C ASN A 113 -7.61 -3.16 3.05
N ILE A 114 -7.65 -3.03 4.39
CA ILE A 114 -7.76 -4.18 5.31
C ILE A 114 -9.06 -4.94 5.04
N LYS A 115 -10.19 -4.23 4.92
CA LYS A 115 -11.47 -4.86 4.62
C LYS A 115 -11.45 -5.59 3.27
N VAL A 116 -10.91 -4.96 2.23
CA VAL A 116 -10.77 -5.56 0.89
C VAL A 116 -9.92 -6.84 0.93
N ASN A 117 -8.83 -6.85 1.71
CA ASN A 117 -7.92 -8.00 1.82
C ASN A 117 -8.51 -9.15 2.65
N SER A 118 -9.49 -8.87 3.48
CA SER A 118 -10.12 -9.87 4.37
C SER A 118 -11.28 -10.61 3.70
N ASP A 119 -11.52 -10.40 2.40
CA ASP A 119 -12.64 -10.97 1.62
C ASP A 119 -14.01 -10.83 2.29
N LYS A 120 -14.16 -9.81 3.15
CA LYS A 120 -15.44 -9.54 3.82
C LYS A 120 -16.44 -8.96 2.84
N ASP A 121 -17.68 -9.41 2.98
CA ASP A 121 -18.78 -8.90 2.19
C ASP A 121 -18.96 -7.39 2.39
N PHE A 122 -19.28 -6.72 1.29
CA PHE A 122 -19.58 -5.30 1.30
C PHE A 122 -21.07 -5.07 1.47
N SER A 123 -21.42 -4.08 2.27
CA SER A 123 -22.79 -3.64 2.52
C SER A 123 -22.95 -2.14 2.25
N LEU A 124 -24.18 -1.66 2.23
CA LEU A 124 -24.45 -0.23 2.10
C LEU A 124 -23.89 0.60 3.26
N TYR A 125 -23.73 0.00 4.44
CA TYR A 125 -23.08 0.66 5.59
C TYR A 125 -21.61 1.00 5.34
N ASP A 126 -20.94 0.34 4.43
CA ASP A 126 -19.55 0.62 4.11
C ASP A 126 -19.35 1.99 3.46
N PHE A 127 -20.36 2.55 2.80
CA PHE A 127 -20.32 3.93 2.32
C PHE A 127 -20.22 4.94 3.45
N TYR A 128 -20.83 4.66 4.59
CA TYR A 128 -20.75 5.50 5.77
C TYR A 128 -19.38 5.42 6.45
N TYR A 129 -18.84 4.21 6.62
CA TYR A 129 -17.55 4.00 7.28
C TYR A 129 -16.35 4.40 6.42
N TYR A 130 -16.48 4.37 5.11
CA TYR A 130 -15.39 4.67 4.17
C TYR A 130 -15.81 5.76 3.15
N PRO A 131 -16.05 7.01 3.62
CA PRO A 131 -16.64 8.08 2.80
C PRO A 131 -15.59 8.73 1.89
N THR A 132 -14.89 7.95 1.09
CA THR A 132 -13.96 8.47 0.09
C THR A 132 -14.39 8.06 -1.30
N ILE A 133 -14.15 8.92 -2.31
CA ILE A 133 -14.49 8.64 -3.71
C ILE A 133 -13.90 7.30 -4.17
N SER A 134 -12.64 7.03 -3.79
CA SER A 134 -11.96 5.77 -4.14
C SER A 134 -12.66 4.54 -3.55
N CYS A 135 -13.10 4.63 -2.29
CA CYS A 135 -13.82 3.55 -1.62
C CYS A 135 -15.21 3.37 -2.24
N PHE A 136 -15.91 4.48 -2.54
CA PHE A 136 -17.22 4.47 -3.16
C PHE A 136 -17.23 3.62 -4.44
N PHE A 137 -16.35 3.90 -5.40
CA PHE A 137 -16.27 3.13 -6.64
C PHE A 137 -15.98 1.64 -6.42
N LYS A 138 -15.10 1.31 -5.47
CA LYS A 138 -14.75 -0.09 -5.17
C LYS A 138 -15.92 -0.85 -4.51
N ILE A 139 -16.64 -0.21 -3.59
CA ILE A 139 -17.82 -0.78 -2.93
C ILE A 139 -18.91 -1.01 -3.95
N SER A 140 -19.25 0.01 -4.75
CA SER A 140 -20.29 -0.08 -5.79
C SER A 140 -20.00 -1.21 -6.77
N LYS A 141 -18.76 -1.32 -7.24
CA LYS A 141 -18.34 -2.43 -8.14
C LYS A 141 -18.56 -3.81 -7.51
N ARG A 142 -18.20 -3.99 -6.23
CA ARG A 142 -18.38 -5.29 -5.55
C ARG A 142 -19.84 -5.62 -5.28
N LEU A 143 -20.65 -4.65 -4.88
CA LEU A 143 -22.09 -4.85 -4.68
C LEU A 143 -22.78 -5.28 -5.99
N ILE A 144 -22.43 -4.67 -7.11
CA ILE A 144 -22.95 -5.05 -8.43
C ILE A 144 -22.54 -6.48 -8.79
N VAL A 145 -21.26 -6.84 -8.61
CA VAL A 145 -20.77 -8.18 -8.93
C VAL A 145 -21.48 -9.23 -8.05
N ASN A 146 -21.61 -8.99 -6.76
CA ASN A 146 -22.29 -9.91 -5.85
C ASN A 146 -23.77 -10.09 -6.23
N SER A 147 -24.47 -9.02 -6.66
CA SER A 147 -25.87 -9.12 -7.09
C SER A 147 -26.05 -9.88 -8.41
N LEU A 148 -25.02 -9.93 -9.26
CA LEU A 148 -25.04 -10.67 -10.52
C LEU A 148 -24.67 -12.16 -10.34
N CYS A 149 -23.93 -12.52 -9.27
CA CYS A 149 -23.56 -13.91 -8.97
C CYS A 149 -24.64 -14.69 -8.19
N ILE A 150 -25.75 -14.05 -7.81
CA ILE A 150 -26.88 -14.69 -7.09
C ILE A 150 -28.00 -15.16 -8.06
N ARG A 151 -27.72 -15.15 -9.37
CA ARG A 151 -28.67 -15.67 -10.37
C ARG A 151 -28.19 -16.96 -10.99
#